data_b4d2500fefef2ee220dc96c9073de6ef
#
_entry.id   b4d2500fefef2ee220dc96c9073de6ef
#
_cell.length_a   1.000
_cell.length_b   1.000
_cell.length_c   1.000
_cell.angle_alpha   90.00
_cell.angle_beta   90.00
_cell.angle_gamma   90.00
#
_symmetry.space_group_name_H-M   'P 1'
#
loop_
_entity.id
_entity.type
_entity.pdbx_description
1 polymer ?
#
loop_
_entity_poly.entity_id
_entity_poly.type
_entity_poly.pdbx_seq_one_letter_code
_entity_poly.pdbx_strand_id
1 'polypeptide(L)'
;MKIAIISDTHLGDPACKLIEQGALTETYKAMQTEIKKFTGGAPLDYFVLNGDTLDFSVSAFEDSCKIARPFFREIAKDNLSKEIVYIPGNHDKHIWDAVEWETRIIRRLKNHEDPRPFRRVQEGLIDYAKGRLDLPGVTMVEGSRQYGTLFLEGLFDKDNVLPIDIVYPNFFIKTHTETYLITHGHMLELAWVLLSELLGGLPKISTTPDVAQLEEYNIPLTSMICTGVGQGGAVSEHFCDIQHEVKKRETTKLEDTLQNATLKLKILLELPWYKQILNRMLLGLVKKVILSKASGIKDSRYDEAFFEKETVKKRFLRFYEAACAQATEELKIVPPRKIIFGHTHDPFPFSKPLVITKDVLPQLTVEKLTLYNAGGWLRNGAKGAEVFFLDDSGTLSSVHIK
;
A
#
# COMPACT_ATOMS: atom_id res chain seq x y z
N MET A 1 -5.37 -2.44 25.37
CA MET A 1 -5.42 -1.72 24.07
C MET A 1 -6.02 -2.64 23.03
N LYS A 2 -7.05 -2.17 22.29
CA LYS A 2 -7.76 -2.97 21.30
C LYS A 2 -7.53 -2.37 19.92
N ILE A 3 -7.02 -3.17 18.99
CA ILE A 3 -6.65 -2.75 17.63
C ILE A 3 -7.40 -3.61 16.62
N ALA A 4 -7.96 -3.00 15.58
CA ALA A 4 -8.43 -3.72 14.40
C ALA A 4 -7.62 -3.32 13.17
N ILE A 5 -7.35 -4.26 12.27
CA ILE A 5 -6.55 -4.07 11.06
C ILE A 5 -7.35 -4.60 9.87
N ILE A 6 -7.54 -3.76 8.86
CA ILE A 6 -8.08 -4.14 7.54
C ILE A 6 -7.16 -3.63 6.44
N SER A 7 -7.27 -4.17 5.24
CA SER A 7 -6.49 -3.77 4.07
C SER A 7 -7.35 -3.78 2.81
N ASP A 8 -6.90 -3.13 1.76
CA ASP A 8 -7.43 -3.25 0.39
C ASP A 8 -8.94 -2.97 0.29
N THR A 9 -9.39 -1.87 0.89
CA THR A 9 -10.81 -1.46 0.82
C THR A 9 -11.18 -0.89 -0.54
N HIS A 10 -10.20 -0.32 -1.28
CA HIS A 10 -10.36 0.23 -2.62
C HIS A 10 -11.58 1.15 -2.77
N LEU A 11 -11.73 2.09 -1.83
CA LEU A 11 -12.79 3.10 -1.90
C LEU A 11 -12.55 4.00 -3.12
N GLY A 12 -13.44 3.94 -4.09
CA GLY A 12 -13.26 4.55 -5.41
C GLY A 12 -13.37 3.54 -6.55
N ASP A 13 -13.05 2.26 -6.32
CA ASP A 13 -13.30 1.20 -7.31
C ASP A 13 -14.81 0.85 -7.31
N PRO A 14 -15.48 0.85 -8.50
CA PRO A 14 -16.87 0.41 -8.62
C PRO A 14 -17.14 -1.02 -8.11
N ALA A 15 -16.10 -1.86 -8.02
CA ALA A 15 -16.19 -3.20 -7.46
C ALA A 15 -16.05 -3.25 -5.93
N CYS A 16 -15.85 -2.13 -5.24
CA CYS A 16 -15.76 -2.08 -3.78
C CYS A 16 -17.02 -2.65 -3.13
N LYS A 17 -16.82 -3.57 -2.15
CA LYS A 17 -17.94 -4.19 -1.41
C LYS A 17 -18.46 -3.33 -0.27
N LEU A 18 -17.69 -2.37 0.22
CA LEU A 18 -18.07 -1.57 1.39
C LEU A 18 -18.99 -0.42 1.05
N ILE A 19 -18.93 0.08 -0.19
CA ILE A 19 -19.75 1.19 -0.69
C ILE A 19 -20.34 0.83 -2.04
N GLU A 20 -21.63 1.13 -2.22
CA GLU A 20 -22.33 0.99 -3.49
C GLU A 20 -23.24 2.20 -3.70
N GLN A 21 -23.11 2.85 -4.88
CA GLN A 21 -23.88 4.05 -5.23
C GLN A 21 -23.82 5.16 -4.16
N GLY A 22 -22.67 5.32 -3.49
CA GLY A 22 -22.47 6.32 -2.45
C GLY A 22 -23.06 5.97 -1.07
N ALA A 23 -23.58 4.75 -0.89
CA ALA A 23 -24.11 4.26 0.38
C ALA A 23 -23.28 3.09 0.92
N LEU A 24 -23.20 2.97 2.24
CA LEU A 24 -22.58 1.83 2.92
C LEU A 24 -23.41 0.56 2.75
N THR A 25 -22.74 -0.54 2.48
CA THR A 25 -23.37 -1.84 2.19
C THR A 25 -23.57 -2.70 3.45
N GLU A 26 -24.23 -3.84 3.28
CA GLU A 26 -24.33 -4.87 4.34
C GLU A 26 -22.96 -5.45 4.70
N THR A 27 -22.02 -5.50 3.76
CA THR A 27 -20.62 -5.93 4.04
C THR A 27 -19.93 -4.96 5.01
N TYR A 28 -20.13 -3.65 4.85
CA TYR A 28 -19.64 -2.67 5.83
C TYR A 28 -20.27 -2.89 7.21
N LYS A 29 -21.60 -3.08 7.27
CA LYS A 29 -22.30 -3.31 8.52
C LYS A 29 -21.84 -4.61 9.21
N ALA A 30 -21.55 -5.66 8.44
CA ALA A 30 -20.99 -6.91 8.97
C ALA A 30 -19.62 -6.66 9.61
N MET A 31 -18.71 -5.96 8.91
CA MET A 31 -17.41 -5.55 9.47
C MET A 31 -17.58 -4.75 10.77
N GLN A 32 -18.43 -3.74 10.76
CA GLN A 32 -18.72 -2.88 11.92
C GLN A 32 -19.26 -3.71 13.11
N THR A 33 -20.16 -4.66 12.84
CA THR A 33 -20.73 -5.54 13.86
C THR A 33 -19.67 -6.39 14.53
N GLU A 34 -18.76 -6.98 13.77
CA GLU A 34 -17.67 -7.79 14.33
C GLU A 34 -16.68 -6.94 15.13
N ILE A 35 -16.38 -5.71 14.68
CA ILE A 35 -15.56 -4.75 15.46
C ILE A 35 -16.27 -4.41 16.79
N LYS A 36 -17.55 -4.06 16.77
CA LYS A 36 -18.33 -3.76 17.99
C LYS A 36 -18.41 -4.96 18.93
N LYS A 37 -18.56 -6.16 18.41
CA LYS A 37 -18.54 -7.40 19.19
C LYS A 37 -17.18 -7.63 19.86
N PHE A 38 -16.07 -7.45 19.14
CA PHE A 38 -14.73 -7.55 19.69
C PHE A 38 -14.47 -6.53 20.80
N THR A 39 -14.93 -5.30 20.62
CA THR A 39 -14.72 -4.22 21.60
C THR A 39 -15.70 -4.25 22.77
N GLY A 40 -16.81 -5.00 22.65
CA GLY A 40 -17.93 -4.93 23.60
C GLY A 40 -18.71 -3.61 23.50
N GLY A 41 -18.69 -2.98 22.32
CA GLY A 41 -19.35 -1.70 22.03
C GLY A 41 -18.53 -0.45 22.38
N ALA A 42 -17.36 -0.58 23.00
CA ALA A 42 -16.42 0.53 23.19
C ALA A 42 -15.69 0.86 21.87
N PRO A 43 -15.12 2.06 21.70
CA PRO A 43 -14.26 2.34 20.54
C PRO A 43 -12.97 1.52 20.60
N LEU A 44 -12.44 1.17 19.43
CA LEU A 44 -11.05 0.70 19.29
C LEU A 44 -10.10 1.79 19.79
N ASP A 45 -8.95 1.40 20.32
CA ASP A 45 -7.87 2.36 20.55
C ASP A 45 -7.26 2.81 19.21
N TYR A 46 -7.04 1.86 18.29
CA TYR A 46 -6.55 2.14 16.94
C TYR A 46 -7.29 1.32 15.89
N PHE A 47 -7.67 1.97 14.79
CA PHE A 47 -8.15 1.32 13.59
C PHE A 47 -7.08 1.46 12.49
N VAL A 48 -6.46 0.36 12.08
CA VAL A 48 -5.38 0.35 11.10
C VAL A 48 -5.94 0.08 9.71
N LEU A 49 -5.76 1.03 8.81
CA LEU A 49 -6.07 0.93 7.38
C LEU A 49 -4.76 0.62 6.64
N ASN A 50 -4.57 -0.64 6.26
CA ASN A 50 -3.29 -1.17 5.79
C ASN A 50 -3.17 -1.18 4.27
N GLY A 51 -3.15 0.00 3.66
CA GLY A 51 -2.91 0.20 2.25
C GLY A 51 -4.11 -0.03 1.33
N ASP A 52 -4.06 0.60 0.18
CA ASP A 52 -5.10 0.57 -0.84
C ASP A 52 -6.50 0.86 -0.25
N THR A 53 -6.53 1.82 0.67
CA THR A 53 -7.78 2.27 1.28
C THR A 53 -8.59 3.08 0.30
N LEU A 54 -7.94 4.02 -0.39
CA LEU A 54 -8.50 4.76 -1.52
C LEU A 54 -7.97 4.17 -2.82
N ASP A 55 -8.74 4.26 -3.90
CA ASP A 55 -8.28 3.79 -5.20
C ASP A 55 -8.15 4.94 -6.20
N PHE A 56 -6.94 5.45 -6.34
CA PHE A 56 -6.58 6.46 -7.34
C PHE A 56 -6.04 5.87 -8.65
N SER A 57 -5.97 4.55 -8.74
CA SER A 57 -5.50 3.85 -9.93
C SER A 57 -6.62 3.53 -10.92
N VAL A 58 -7.87 3.61 -10.49
CA VAL A 58 -9.05 3.32 -11.33
C VAL A 58 -10.07 4.45 -11.34
N SER A 59 -9.88 5.48 -10.52
CA SER A 59 -10.81 6.61 -10.37
C SER A 59 -10.04 7.91 -10.17
N ALA A 60 -10.63 9.02 -10.60
CA ALA A 60 -10.06 10.35 -10.35
C ALA A 60 -10.07 10.67 -8.84
N PHE A 61 -9.14 11.52 -8.40
CA PHE A 61 -9.01 11.88 -6.98
C PHE A 61 -10.30 12.38 -6.35
N GLU A 62 -11.00 13.29 -7.07
CA GLU A 62 -12.25 13.85 -6.55
C GLU A 62 -13.36 12.81 -6.43
N ASP A 63 -13.44 11.85 -7.33
CA ASP A 63 -14.47 10.81 -7.31
C ASP A 63 -14.17 9.77 -6.23
N SER A 64 -12.92 9.33 -6.10
CA SER A 64 -12.50 8.47 -4.99
C SER A 64 -12.79 9.10 -3.64
N CYS A 65 -12.52 10.41 -3.47
CA CYS A 65 -12.83 11.12 -2.24
C CYS A 65 -14.33 11.21 -1.97
N LYS A 66 -15.15 11.51 -2.98
CA LYS A 66 -16.62 11.54 -2.84
C LYS A 66 -17.18 10.19 -2.39
N ILE A 67 -16.68 9.10 -3.02
CA ILE A 67 -17.08 7.74 -2.71
C ILE A 67 -16.63 7.33 -1.31
N ALA A 68 -15.42 7.72 -0.88
CA ALA A 68 -14.88 7.34 0.42
C ALA A 68 -15.53 8.05 1.62
N ARG A 69 -16.07 9.26 1.45
CA ARG A 69 -16.64 10.05 2.55
C ARG A 69 -17.64 9.31 3.44
N PRO A 70 -18.62 8.54 2.93
CA PRO A 70 -19.55 7.79 3.79
C PRO A 70 -18.85 6.83 4.75
N PHE A 71 -17.76 6.19 4.32
CA PHE A 71 -16.98 5.27 5.16
C PHE A 71 -16.31 6.00 6.34
N PHE A 72 -15.59 7.08 6.07
CA PHE A 72 -14.90 7.85 7.12
C PHE A 72 -15.87 8.54 8.08
N ARG A 73 -16.96 9.10 7.55
CA ARG A 73 -18.02 9.75 8.36
C ARG A 73 -18.70 8.77 9.30
N GLU A 74 -19.01 7.56 8.83
CA GLU A 74 -19.71 6.59 9.68
C GLU A 74 -18.78 6.01 10.75
N ILE A 75 -17.48 5.82 10.47
CA ILE A 75 -16.49 5.43 11.49
C ILE A 75 -16.46 6.46 12.63
N ALA A 76 -16.45 7.75 12.29
CA ALA A 76 -16.45 8.82 13.28
C ALA A 76 -17.78 8.95 14.01
N LYS A 77 -18.91 8.96 13.30
CA LYS A 77 -20.26 9.05 13.84
C LYS A 77 -20.56 7.94 14.84
N ASP A 78 -20.14 6.73 14.52
CA ASP A 78 -20.35 5.54 15.36
C ASP A 78 -19.31 5.39 16.47
N ASN A 79 -18.36 6.34 16.53
CA ASN A 79 -17.24 6.28 17.47
C ASN A 79 -16.55 4.92 17.44
N LEU A 80 -16.29 4.40 16.22
CA LEU A 80 -15.76 3.05 16.02
C LEU A 80 -14.32 2.92 16.51
N SER A 81 -13.56 4.01 16.44
CA SER A 81 -12.17 4.09 16.91
C SER A 81 -11.88 5.45 17.52
N LYS A 82 -10.89 5.49 18.43
CA LYS A 82 -10.34 6.75 18.96
C LYS A 82 -9.37 7.40 17.98
N GLU A 83 -8.64 6.58 17.22
CA GLU A 83 -7.56 7.02 16.34
C GLU A 83 -7.43 6.07 15.15
N ILE A 84 -7.04 6.59 14.00
CA ILE A 84 -6.78 5.82 12.77
C ILE A 84 -5.28 5.85 12.50
N VAL A 85 -4.69 4.68 12.23
CA VAL A 85 -3.37 4.55 11.63
C VAL A 85 -3.58 4.23 10.15
N TYR A 86 -3.12 5.13 9.28
CA TYR A 86 -3.25 4.98 7.84
C TYR A 86 -1.91 4.61 7.22
N ILE A 87 -1.85 3.48 6.55
CA ILE A 87 -0.68 3.02 5.82
C ILE A 87 -1.02 3.12 4.34
N PRO A 88 -0.46 4.04 3.57
CA PRO A 88 -0.67 4.08 2.13
C PRO A 88 -0.19 2.81 1.44
N GLY A 89 -0.98 2.29 0.49
CA GLY A 89 -0.60 1.23 -0.42
C GLY A 89 -0.07 1.78 -1.74
N ASN A 90 -0.14 0.99 -2.78
CA ASN A 90 0.28 1.43 -4.11
C ASN A 90 -0.81 2.21 -4.86
N HIS A 91 -2.09 1.98 -4.58
CA HIS A 91 -3.20 2.71 -5.21
C HIS A 91 -3.44 4.09 -4.60
N ASP A 92 -3.04 4.29 -3.35
CA ASP A 92 -3.19 5.56 -2.62
C ASP A 92 -1.87 6.16 -2.10
N LYS A 93 -0.76 5.80 -2.72
CA LYS A 93 0.58 6.32 -2.39
C LYS A 93 0.67 7.85 -2.39
N HIS A 94 -0.16 8.52 -3.17
CA HIS A 94 -0.23 9.99 -3.21
C HIS A 94 -0.51 10.62 -1.84
N ILE A 95 -1.15 9.89 -0.92
CA ILE A 95 -1.34 10.36 0.46
C ILE A 95 0.03 10.55 1.14
N TRP A 96 0.96 9.60 0.95
CA TRP A 96 2.32 9.75 1.46
C TRP A 96 3.10 10.88 0.77
N ASP A 97 2.97 11.00 -0.54
CA ASP A 97 3.61 12.09 -1.28
C ASP A 97 3.11 13.46 -0.79
N ALA A 98 1.81 13.60 -0.49
CA ALA A 98 1.25 14.83 0.09
C ALA A 98 1.85 15.17 1.47
N VAL A 99 2.03 14.17 2.35
CA VAL A 99 2.70 14.33 3.65
C VAL A 99 4.12 14.85 3.46
N GLU A 100 4.88 14.26 2.55
CA GLU A 100 6.27 14.66 2.27
C GLU A 100 6.34 16.10 1.74
N TRP A 101 5.50 16.46 0.78
CA TRP A 101 5.43 17.83 0.26
C TRP A 101 5.09 18.83 1.35
N GLU A 102 4.08 18.53 2.16
CA GLU A 102 3.65 19.45 3.21
C GLU A 102 4.73 19.61 4.28
N THR A 103 5.29 18.52 4.80
CA THR A 103 6.23 18.56 5.92
C THR A 103 7.63 19.00 5.54
N ARG A 104 8.10 18.62 4.35
CA ARG A 104 9.49 18.85 3.92
C ARG A 104 9.67 20.14 3.14
N ILE A 105 8.64 20.61 2.45
CA ILE A 105 8.71 21.77 1.55
C ILE A 105 7.81 22.91 2.06
N ILE A 106 6.48 22.71 2.03
CA ILE A 106 5.52 23.82 2.16
C ILE A 106 5.59 24.49 3.53
N ARG A 107 5.56 23.72 4.62
CA ARG A 107 5.60 24.31 5.97
C ARG A 107 6.93 24.96 6.30
N ARG A 108 8.02 24.35 5.84
CA ARG A 108 9.34 24.93 6.05
C ARG A 108 9.45 26.28 5.37
N LEU A 109 9.03 26.39 4.10
CA LEU A 109 9.01 27.67 3.40
C LEU A 109 8.08 28.69 4.09
N LYS A 110 6.91 28.28 4.61
CA LYS A 110 6.03 29.16 5.40
C LYS A 110 6.70 29.66 6.68
N ASN A 111 7.58 28.87 7.25
CA ASN A 111 8.34 29.24 8.46
C ASN A 111 9.67 29.94 8.14
N HIS A 112 9.91 30.31 6.87
CA HIS A 112 11.18 30.90 6.41
C HIS A 112 12.39 30.00 6.65
N GLU A 113 12.19 28.67 6.60
CA GLU A 113 13.24 27.66 6.71
C GLU A 113 13.53 27.03 5.34
N ASP A 114 14.75 26.55 5.14
CA ASP A 114 15.10 25.82 3.90
C ASP A 114 14.35 24.49 3.80
N PRO A 115 13.88 24.11 2.59
CA PRO A 115 13.35 22.78 2.34
C PRO A 115 14.32 21.67 2.74
N ARG A 116 13.79 20.50 3.10
CA ARG A 116 14.59 19.30 3.39
C ARG A 116 14.34 18.23 2.32
N PRO A 117 15.31 17.34 2.06
CA PRO A 117 15.07 16.16 1.22
C PRO A 117 13.89 15.35 1.74
N PHE A 118 13.16 14.69 0.86
CA PHE A 118 12.11 13.76 1.23
C PHE A 118 12.68 12.62 2.06
N ARG A 119 11.91 12.18 3.06
CA ARG A 119 12.31 11.11 3.97
C ARG A 119 12.11 9.73 3.37
N ARG A 120 11.18 9.60 2.45
CA ARG A 120 10.72 8.39 1.75
C ARG A 120 9.91 7.43 2.61
N VAL A 121 10.20 7.33 3.89
CA VAL A 121 9.54 6.42 4.82
C VAL A 121 9.20 7.13 6.14
N GLN A 122 8.16 6.66 6.80
CA GLN A 122 7.79 7.04 8.16
C GLN A 122 7.32 5.79 8.87
N GLU A 123 8.21 5.15 9.58
CA GLU A 123 7.88 4.04 10.45
C GLU A 123 7.03 4.50 11.65
N GLY A 124 6.13 3.62 12.08
CA GLY A 124 5.35 3.80 13.30
C GLY A 124 5.49 2.58 14.20
N LEU A 125 5.41 2.80 15.49
CA LEU A 125 5.46 1.76 16.51
C LEU A 125 4.36 1.95 17.54
N ILE A 126 3.49 0.96 17.70
CA ILE A 126 2.70 0.80 18.92
C ILE A 126 3.44 -0.16 19.84
N ASP A 127 3.85 0.33 21.02
CA ASP A 127 4.40 -0.49 22.09
C ASP A 127 3.34 -0.65 23.18
N TYR A 128 2.87 -1.88 23.40
CA TYR A 128 1.86 -2.20 24.44
C TYR A 128 2.31 -1.79 25.83
N ALA A 129 3.61 -1.82 26.11
CA ALA A 129 4.14 -1.35 27.41
C ALA A 129 4.04 0.17 27.58
N LYS A 130 4.04 0.93 26.48
CA LYS A 130 3.89 2.39 26.51
C LYS A 130 2.43 2.84 26.35
N GLY A 131 1.57 1.98 25.81
CA GLY A 131 0.16 2.24 25.60
C GLY A 131 -0.16 3.31 24.53
N ARG A 132 0.76 3.58 23.60
CA ARG A 132 0.61 4.63 22.59
C ARG A 132 1.38 4.37 21.31
N LEU A 133 0.98 5.08 20.25
CA LEU A 133 1.73 5.17 19.01
C LEU A 133 2.91 6.13 19.15
N ASP A 134 4.09 5.66 18.80
CA ASP A 134 5.31 6.46 18.60
C ASP A 134 5.60 6.58 17.09
N LEU A 135 5.85 7.80 16.63
CA LEU A 135 6.29 8.13 15.28
C LEU A 135 7.70 8.72 15.32
N PRO A 136 8.75 7.93 15.13
CA PRO A 136 10.13 8.41 15.22
C PRO A 136 10.40 9.57 14.24
N GLY A 137 11.04 10.63 14.75
CA GLY A 137 11.42 11.81 13.95
C GLY A 137 10.26 12.72 13.51
N VAL A 138 9.03 12.47 13.97
CA VAL A 138 7.92 13.41 13.84
C VAL A 138 7.94 14.36 15.04
N THR A 139 8.07 15.66 14.76
CA THR A 139 7.99 16.68 15.79
C THR A 139 6.53 17.14 15.93
N MET A 140 5.99 17.03 17.13
CA MET A 140 4.68 17.60 17.45
C MET A 140 4.74 19.13 17.33
N VAL A 141 3.83 19.72 16.57
CA VAL A 141 3.65 21.18 16.53
C VAL A 141 2.21 21.48 16.90
N GLU A 142 2.04 22.22 18.00
CA GLU A 142 0.79 22.81 18.49
C GLU A 142 -0.50 22.04 18.14
N GLY A 143 -0.73 20.90 18.81
CA GLY A 143 -2.00 20.16 18.75
C GLY A 143 -2.19 19.24 17.54
N SER A 144 -1.26 19.22 16.60
CA SER A 144 -1.28 18.31 15.45
C SER A 144 -0.20 17.24 15.59
N ARG A 145 -0.58 15.98 15.66
CA ARG A 145 0.37 14.85 15.75
C ARG A 145 1.21 14.69 14.50
N GLN A 146 0.61 14.90 13.35
CA GLN A 146 1.29 14.75 12.07
C GLN A 146 0.78 15.77 11.06
N TYR A 147 1.69 16.27 10.23
CA TYR A 147 1.35 17.11 9.10
C TYR A 147 1.02 16.25 7.87
N GLY A 148 0.23 16.80 6.94
CA GLY A 148 -0.16 16.12 5.71
C GLY A 148 -1.43 15.29 5.85
N THR A 149 -2.08 15.27 7.02
CA THR A 149 -3.36 14.56 7.23
C THR A 149 -4.57 15.32 6.70
N LEU A 150 -4.43 16.59 6.35
CA LEU A 150 -5.53 17.46 5.87
C LEU A 150 -6.34 16.83 4.73
N PHE A 151 -5.68 16.07 3.87
CA PHE A 151 -6.37 15.36 2.79
C PHE A 151 -7.38 14.36 3.35
N LEU A 152 -6.96 13.51 4.29
CA LEU A 152 -7.81 12.49 4.91
C LEU A 152 -8.83 13.11 5.88
N GLU A 153 -8.44 14.15 6.63
CA GLU A 153 -9.34 14.89 7.51
C GLU A 153 -10.52 15.48 6.73
N GLY A 154 -10.30 15.91 5.48
CA GLY A 154 -11.36 16.39 4.57
C GLY A 154 -12.39 15.35 4.15
N LEU A 155 -12.18 14.07 4.46
CA LEU A 155 -13.15 13.00 4.24
C LEU A 155 -14.20 12.89 5.36
N PHE A 156 -13.95 13.48 6.52
CA PHE A 156 -14.87 13.53 7.65
C PHE A 156 -15.81 14.73 7.58
N ASP A 157 -16.80 14.75 8.46
CA ASP A 157 -17.56 15.96 8.75
C ASP A 157 -16.72 16.91 9.62
N LYS A 158 -16.82 18.21 9.35
CA LYS A 158 -15.96 19.26 9.94
C LYS A 158 -15.90 19.20 11.48
N ASP A 159 -17.01 18.85 12.11
CA ASP A 159 -17.14 18.86 13.58
C ASP A 159 -16.93 17.48 14.21
N ASN A 160 -16.56 16.47 13.40
CA ASN A 160 -16.37 15.10 13.85
C ASN A 160 -15.22 14.41 13.10
N VAL A 161 -14.03 14.95 13.27
CA VAL A 161 -12.79 14.44 12.65
C VAL A 161 -12.06 13.56 13.66
N LEU A 162 -11.78 12.31 13.29
CA LEU A 162 -10.93 11.45 14.10
C LEU A 162 -9.43 11.79 13.87
N PRO A 163 -8.59 11.66 14.90
CA PRO A 163 -7.15 11.71 14.73
C PRO A 163 -6.67 10.64 13.74
N ILE A 164 -5.82 11.02 12.79
CA ILE A 164 -5.20 10.12 11.82
C ILE A 164 -3.70 10.30 11.88
N ASP A 165 -2.97 9.20 12.04
CA ASP A 165 -1.52 9.15 11.87
C ASP A 165 -1.16 8.34 10.63
N ILE A 166 -0.29 8.88 9.78
CA ILE A 166 0.15 8.24 8.55
C ILE A 166 1.52 7.61 8.78
N VAL A 167 1.61 6.33 8.44
CA VAL A 167 2.83 5.51 8.52
C VAL A 167 3.11 4.90 7.16
N TYR A 168 4.37 4.87 6.72
CA TYR A 168 4.70 4.35 5.39
C TYR A 168 6.14 3.80 5.31
N PRO A 169 6.39 2.68 4.69
CA PRO A 169 5.42 1.64 4.30
C PRO A 169 5.19 0.63 5.43
N ASN A 170 5.95 0.71 6.52
CA ASN A 170 6.01 -0.27 7.60
C ASN A 170 5.49 0.30 8.92
N PHE A 171 4.60 -0.46 9.54
CA PHE A 171 4.07 -0.19 10.86
C PHE A 171 4.34 -1.37 11.78
N PHE A 172 4.84 -1.12 12.97
CA PHE A 172 5.19 -2.16 13.93
C PHE A 172 4.28 -2.13 15.14
N ILE A 173 3.88 -3.31 15.61
CA ILE A 173 3.17 -3.48 16.88
C ILE A 173 3.98 -4.43 17.73
N LYS A 174 4.48 -3.92 18.85
CA LYS A 174 5.18 -4.71 19.87
C LYS A 174 4.24 -4.97 21.03
N THR A 175 3.84 -6.22 21.19
CA THR A 175 3.08 -6.71 22.34
C THR A 175 4.04 -7.15 23.45
N HIS A 176 3.50 -7.73 24.51
CA HIS A 176 4.34 -8.29 25.59
C HIS A 176 5.18 -9.48 25.15
N THR A 177 4.74 -10.22 24.14
CA THR A 177 5.37 -11.49 23.71
C THR A 177 5.86 -11.48 22.28
N GLU A 178 5.30 -10.66 21.40
CA GLU A 178 5.50 -10.73 19.98
C GLU A 178 5.71 -9.34 19.35
N THR A 179 6.42 -9.30 18.24
CA THR A 179 6.48 -8.14 17.36
C THR A 179 5.82 -8.49 16.03
N TYR A 180 4.88 -7.64 15.61
CA TYR A 180 4.19 -7.71 14.34
C TYR A 180 4.72 -6.63 13.40
N LEU A 181 4.90 -6.98 12.13
CA LEU A 181 5.05 -6.03 11.03
C LEU A 181 3.73 -5.96 10.28
N ILE A 182 3.18 -4.77 10.14
CA ILE A 182 2.05 -4.48 9.31
C ILE A 182 2.55 -3.67 8.12
N THR A 183 2.27 -4.12 6.90
CA THR A 183 2.71 -3.48 5.66
C THR A 183 1.73 -3.80 4.55
N HIS A 184 1.58 -2.93 3.56
CA HIS A 184 0.65 -3.25 2.47
C HIS A 184 1.09 -4.46 1.65
N GLY A 185 2.39 -4.57 1.32
CA GLY A 185 2.94 -5.74 0.62
C GLY A 185 3.25 -5.52 -0.86
N HIS A 186 3.06 -4.34 -1.42
CA HIS A 186 3.33 -4.04 -2.84
C HIS A 186 4.79 -4.26 -3.26
N MET A 187 5.74 -4.18 -2.34
CA MET A 187 7.16 -4.47 -2.61
C MET A 187 7.44 -5.92 -3.03
N LEU A 188 6.46 -6.81 -2.94
CA LEU A 188 6.57 -8.19 -3.43
C LEU A 188 6.40 -8.29 -4.93
N GLU A 189 5.75 -7.33 -5.57
CA GLU A 189 5.53 -7.30 -7.01
C GLU A 189 6.67 -6.61 -7.77
N LEU A 190 6.97 -7.18 -8.97
CA LEU A 190 8.02 -6.65 -9.83
C LEU A 190 7.77 -5.19 -10.26
N ALA A 191 6.53 -4.82 -10.52
CA ALA A 191 6.19 -3.49 -10.99
C ALA A 191 6.67 -2.40 -10.02
N TRP A 192 6.61 -2.67 -8.71
CA TRP A 192 6.94 -1.72 -7.64
C TRP A 192 8.41 -1.70 -7.24
N VAL A 193 9.18 -2.71 -7.64
CA VAL A 193 10.63 -2.82 -7.37
C VAL A 193 11.48 -2.87 -8.64
N LEU A 194 10.88 -2.63 -9.80
CA LEU A 194 11.50 -2.85 -11.10
C LEU A 194 12.79 -2.05 -11.28
N LEU A 195 12.81 -0.78 -10.91
CA LEU A 195 14.00 0.05 -11.10
C LEU A 195 15.14 -0.38 -10.17
N SER A 196 14.85 -0.71 -8.91
CA SER A 196 15.88 -1.26 -8.00
C SER A 196 16.42 -2.61 -8.48
N GLU A 197 15.58 -3.45 -9.10
CA GLU A 197 16.00 -4.73 -9.69
C GLU A 197 16.88 -4.54 -10.94
N LEU A 198 16.54 -3.55 -11.79
CA LEU A 198 17.27 -3.30 -13.03
C LEU A 198 18.58 -2.53 -12.81
N LEU A 199 18.59 -1.59 -11.87
CA LEU A 199 19.70 -0.66 -11.66
C LEU A 199 20.58 -1.04 -10.47
N GLY A 200 20.20 -2.05 -9.70
CA GLY A 200 20.95 -2.51 -8.54
C GLY A 200 22.41 -2.87 -8.90
N GLY A 201 23.36 -2.38 -8.11
CA GLY A 201 24.78 -2.56 -8.36
C GLY A 201 25.44 -1.53 -9.29
N LEU A 202 24.66 -0.62 -9.89
CA LEU A 202 25.25 0.54 -10.56
C LEU A 202 25.86 1.51 -9.52
N PRO A 203 26.80 2.39 -9.93
CA PRO A 203 27.35 3.40 -9.01
C PRO A 203 26.25 4.16 -8.26
N LYS A 204 26.33 4.22 -6.94
CA LYS A 204 25.36 4.81 -6.02
C LYS A 204 24.03 4.05 -5.85
N ILE A 205 23.83 2.91 -6.50
CA ILE A 205 22.64 2.07 -6.35
C ILE A 205 23.03 0.81 -5.57
N SER A 206 22.47 0.63 -4.38
CA SER A 206 22.75 -0.54 -3.53
C SER A 206 22.16 -1.82 -4.15
N THR A 207 22.86 -2.94 -3.97
CA THR A 207 22.32 -4.29 -4.24
C THR A 207 21.48 -4.81 -3.09
N THR A 208 21.67 -4.24 -1.90
CA THR A 208 20.93 -4.55 -0.67
C THR A 208 20.36 -3.25 -0.09
N PRO A 209 19.35 -2.64 -0.76
CA PRO A 209 18.77 -1.39 -0.32
C PRO A 209 17.99 -1.56 0.99
N ASP A 210 18.06 -0.56 1.86
CA ASP A 210 17.13 -0.42 2.97
C ASP A 210 15.73 -0.03 2.46
N VAL A 211 14.74 0.08 3.37
CA VAL A 211 13.36 0.39 2.99
C VAL A 211 13.24 1.76 2.32
N ALA A 212 13.96 2.77 2.81
CA ALA A 212 13.94 4.11 2.24
C ALA A 212 14.55 4.15 0.83
N GLN A 213 15.64 3.41 0.62
CA GLN A 213 16.28 3.26 -0.68
C GLN A 213 15.40 2.47 -1.67
N LEU A 214 14.69 1.44 -1.20
CA LEU A 214 13.71 0.73 -2.05
C LEU A 214 12.64 1.69 -2.56
N GLU A 215 12.10 2.54 -1.71
CA GLU A 215 11.16 3.58 -2.11
C GLU A 215 11.81 4.57 -3.08
N GLU A 216 12.96 5.14 -2.73
CA GLU A 216 13.65 6.14 -3.53
C GLU A 216 13.95 5.66 -4.95
N TYR A 217 14.48 4.45 -5.11
CA TYR A 217 14.88 3.92 -6.42
C TYR A 217 13.67 3.64 -7.33
N ASN A 218 12.53 3.32 -6.76
CA ASN A 218 11.34 2.93 -7.53
C ASN A 218 10.35 4.08 -7.77
N ILE A 219 10.42 5.19 -7.02
CA ILE A 219 9.53 6.35 -7.13
C ILE A 219 9.29 6.84 -8.56
N PRO A 220 10.31 7.00 -9.43
CA PRO A 220 10.06 7.53 -10.77
C PRO A 220 9.05 6.70 -11.57
N LEU A 221 9.10 5.38 -11.44
CA LEU A 221 8.18 4.48 -12.11
C LEU A 221 6.84 4.37 -11.39
N THR A 222 6.87 4.21 -10.07
CA THR A 222 5.65 4.03 -9.26
C THR A 222 4.78 5.28 -9.27
N SER A 223 5.37 6.48 -9.15
CA SER A 223 4.63 7.73 -9.27
C SER A 223 3.99 7.89 -10.66
N MET A 224 4.70 7.54 -11.74
CA MET A 224 4.14 7.59 -13.09
C MET A 224 2.91 6.66 -13.23
N ILE A 225 2.98 5.45 -12.69
CA ILE A 225 1.88 4.48 -12.74
C ILE A 225 0.68 4.99 -11.92
N CYS A 226 0.91 5.46 -10.70
CA CYS A 226 -0.15 5.93 -9.81
C CYS A 226 -0.78 7.24 -10.32
N THR A 227 0.02 8.18 -10.83
CA THR A 227 -0.46 9.51 -11.22
C THR A 227 -1.27 9.47 -12.52
N GLY A 228 -1.03 8.47 -13.39
CA GLY A 228 -1.64 8.39 -14.72
C GLY A 228 -3.17 8.43 -14.70
N VAL A 229 -3.80 7.83 -13.72
CA VAL A 229 -5.27 7.77 -13.61
C VAL A 229 -5.81 8.81 -12.63
N GLY A 230 -5.22 8.97 -11.47
CA GLY A 230 -5.74 9.81 -10.40
C GLY A 230 -5.95 11.29 -10.76
N GLN A 231 -5.23 11.81 -11.74
CA GLN A 231 -5.37 13.21 -12.15
C GLN A 231 -6.62 13.51 -13.01
N GLY A 232 -7.32 12.48 -13.50
CA GLY A 232 -8.49 12.66 -14.34
C GLY A 232 -8.18 13.15 -15.75
N GLY A 233 -9.22 13.35 -16.57
CA GLY A 233 -9.13 13.83 -17.94
C GLY A 233 -8.82 12.74 -18.98
N ALA A 234 -8.71 13.14 -20.25
CA ALA A 234 -8.64 12.21 -21.39
C ALA A 234 -7.47 11.22 -21.35
N VAL A 235 -6.33 11.58 -20.75
CA VAL A 235 -5.19 10.68 -20.58
C VAL A 235 -5.52 9.63 -19.53
N SER A 236 -6.12 10.05 -18.42
CA SER A 236 -6.57 9.16 -17.34
C SER A 236 -7.62 8.17 -17.85
N GLU A 237 -8.64 8.64 -18.58
CA GLU A 237 -9.67 7.80 -19.20
C GLU A 237 -9.05 6.74 -20.12
N HIS A 238 -8.05 7.16 -20.93
CA HIS A 238 -7.34 6.23 -21.80
C HIS A 238 -6.55 5.15 -21.03
N PHE A 239 -5.89 5.52 -19.92
CA PHE A 239 -5.23 4.56 -19.05
C PHE A 239 -6.21 3.63 -18.34
N CYS A 240 -7.34 4.14 -17.87
CA CYS A 240 -8.43 3.31 -17.33
C CYS A 240 -8.93 2.29 -18.35
N ASP A 241 -9.14 2.73 -19.59
CA ASP A 241 -9.57 1.87 -20.68
C ASP A 241 -8.57 0.73 -20.95
N ILE A 242 -7.26 1.05 -20.98
CA ILE A 242 -6.21 0.05 -21.14
C ILE A 242 -6.23 -0.94 -19.96
N GLN A 243 -6.36 -0.46 -18.73
CA GLN A 243 -6.44 -1.33 -17.56
C GLN A 243 -7.66 -2.27 -17.62
N HIS A 244 -8.83 -1.76 -18.03
CA HIS A 244 -10.03 -2.57 -18.20
C HIS A 244 -9.87 -3.67 -19.26
N GLU A 245 -9.23 -3.36 -20.40
CA GLU A 245 -8.91 -4.37 -21.41
C GLU A 245 -7.94 -5.42 -20.89
N VAL A 246 -6.85 -4.99 -20.24
CA VAL A 246 -5.85 -5.91 -19.67
C VAL A 246 -6.49 -6.81 -18.61
N LYS A 247 -7.38 -6.29 -17.77
CA LYS A 247 -8.17 -7.11 -16.82
C LYS A 247 -9.04 -8.16 -17.55
N LYS A 248 -9.56 -7.84 -18.75
CA LYS A 248 -10.32 -8.78 -19.61
C LYS A 248 -9.42 -9.67 -20.46
N ARG A 249 -8.10 -9.57 -20.35
CA ARG A 249 -7.08 -10.24 -21.18
C ARG A 249 -7.05 -9.78 -22.64
N GLU A 250 -7.54 -8.61 -22.91
CA GLU A 250 -7.45 -7.93 -24.18
C GLU A 250 -6.26 -6.97 -24.13
N THR A 251 -5.55 -6.79 -25.25
CA THR A 251 -4.33 -5.95 -25.30
C THR A 251 -4.36 -4.94 -26.44
N THR A 252 -5.48 -4.84 -27.16
CA THR A 252 -5.59 -4.05 -28.40
C THR A 252 -5.26 -2.57 -28.16
N LYS A 253 -5.90 -1.92 -27.19
CA LYS A 253 -5.64 -0.50 -26.87
C LYS A 253 -4.21 -0.27 -26.38
N LEU A 254 -3.67 -1.19 -25.59
CA LEU A 254 -2.28 -1.14 -25.15
C LEU A 254 -1.32 -1.23 -26.35
N GLU A 255 -1.57 -2.15 -27.27
CA GLU A 255 -0.75 -2.31 -28.47
C GLU A 255 -0.79 -1.08 -29.37
N ASP A 256 -1.98 -0.55 -29.64
CA ASP A 256 -2.20 0.67 -30.43
C ASP A 256 -1.52 1.86 -29.78
N THR A 257 -1.63 2.01 -28.47
CA THR A 257 -0.96 3.09 -27.71
C THR A 257 0.56 3.00 -27.82
N LEU A 258 1.14 1.82 -27.61
CA LEU A 258 2.58 1.61 -27.74
C LEU A 258 3.07 1.84 -29.19
N GLN A 259 2.30 1.41 -30.19
CA GLN A 259 2.63 1.64 -31.60
C GLN A 259 2.57 3.14 -31.96
N ASN A 260 1.53 3.84 -31.56
CA ASN A 260 1.39 5.26 -31.77
C ASN A 260 2.48 6.07 -31.05
N ALA A 261 2.79 5.73 -29.79
CA ALA A 261 3.89 6.34 -29.05
C ALA A 261 5.23 6.14 -29.76
N THR A 262 5.49 4.93 -30.29
CA THR A 262 6.70 4.62 -31.05
C THR A 262 6.83 5.45 -32.31
N LEU A 263 5.73 5.59 -33.08
CA LEU A 263 5.71 6.40 -34.30
C LEU A 263 5.94 7.89 -33.98
N LYS A 264 5.28 8.42 -32.95
CA LYS A 264 5.42 9.83 -32.55
C LYS A 264 6.80 10.14 -31.98
N LEU A 265 7.37 9.26 -31.16
CA LEU A 265 8.74 9.41 -30.66
C LEU A 265 9.78 9.46 -31.79
N LYS A 266 9.58 8.66 -32.84
CA LYS A 266 10.43 8.71 -34.03
C LYS A 266 10.44 10.09 -34.70
N ILE A 267 9.27 10.72 -34.78
CA ILE A 267 9.08 12.03 -35.38
C ILE A 267 9.62 13.15 -34.49
N LEU A 268 9.24 13.10 -33.17
CA LEU A 268 9.60 14.13 -32.20
C LEU A 268 11.10 14.20 -31.90
N LEU A 269 11.80 13.07 -31.93
CA LEU A 269 13.23 13.02 -31.61
C LEU A 269 14.13 13.15 -32.82
N GLU A 270 13.58 13.28 -34.02
CA GLU A 270 14.33 13.39 -35.30
C GLU A 270 15.48 12.38 -35.39
N LEU A 271 15.26 11.15 -34.91
CA LEU A 271 16.31 10.16 -34.73
C LEU A 271 16.90 9.74 -36.11
N PRO A 272 18.23 9.74 -36.27
CA PRO A 272 18.86 9.17 -37.44
C PRO A 272 18.49 7.70 -37.61
N TRP A 273 18.48 7.20 -38.85
CA TRP A 273 17.94 5.90 -39.21
C TRP A 273 18.50 4.72 -38.39
N TYR A 274 19.78 4.73 -38.03
CA TYR A 274 20.42 3.71 -37.21
C TYR A 274 19.95 3.73 -35.75
N LYS A 275 19.69 4.92 -35.17
CA LYS A 275 19.09 5.06 -33.85
C LYS A 275 17.60 4.66 -33.85
N GLN A 276 16.93 4.79 -34.98
CA GLN A 276 15.55 4.31 -35.15
C GLN A 276 15.48 2.77 -35.09
N ILE A 277 16.49 2.04 -35.63
CA ILE A 277 16.57 0.59 -35.51
C ILE A 277 16.74 0.19 -34.05
N LEU A 278 17.69 0.82 -33.33
CA LEU A 278 17.92 0.56 -31.91
C LEU A 278 16.66 0.89 -31.07
N ASN A 279 16.00 1.99 -31.36
CA ASN A 279 14.75 2.39 -30.69
C ASN A 279 13.62 1.40 -30.96
N ARG A 280 13.49 0.89 -32.20
CA ARG A 280 12.51 -0.17 -32.55
C ARG A 280 12.81 -1.46 -31.78
N MET A 281 14.08 -1.86 -31.68
CA MET A 281 14.45 -3.05 -30.91
C MET A 281 14.15 -2.86 -29.43
N LEU A 282 14.49 -1.72 -28.85
CA LEU A 282 14.24 -1.40 -27.45
C LEU A 282 12.72 -1.35 -27.15
N LEU A 283 11.96 -0.66 -27.99
CA LEU A 283 10.50 -0.57 -27.85
C LEU A 283 9.83 -1.93 -28.13
N GLY A 284 10.37 -2.71 -29.07
CA GLY A 284 9.92 -4.09 -29.28
C GLY A 284 10.17 -4.98 -28.07
N LEU A 285 11.31 -4.81 -27.40
CA LEU A 285 11.62 -5.50 -26.16
C LEU A 285 10.70 -5.04 -25.03
N VAL A 286 10.52 -3.72 -24.86
CA VAL A 286 9.61 -3.11 -23.88
C VAL A 286 8.17 -3.57 -24.14
N LYS A 287 7.70 -3.51 -25.40
CA LYS A 287 6.40 -4.05 -25.83
C LYS A 287 6.26 -5.53 -25.47
N LYS A 288 7.26 -6.35 -25.79
CA LYS A 288 7.26 -7.78 -25.49
C LYS A 288 7.21 -8.04 -23.99
N VAL A 289 7.95 -7.27 -23.19
CA VAL A 289 7.94 -7.38 -21.73
C VAL A 289 6.59 -6.94 -21.16
N ILE A 290 6.06 -5.81 -21.61
CA ILE A 290 4.75 -5.30 -21.15
C ILE A 290 3.64 -6.30 -21.56
N LEU A 291 3.60 -6.75 -22.81
CA LEU A 291 2.59 -7.69 -23.29
C LEU A 291 2.74 -9.09 -22.68
N SER A 292 3.96 -9.58 -22.48
CA SER A 292 4.16 -10.85 -21.77
C SER A 292 3.79 -10.74 -20.29
N LYS A 293 3.94 -9.56 -19.71
CA LYS A 293 3.47 -9.27 -18.37
C LYS A 293 1.97 -9.01 -18.34
N ALA A 294 1.40 -8.28 -19.31
CA ALA A 294 -0.03 -8.07 -19.44
C ALA A 294 -0.78 -9.39 -19.75
N SER A 295 -0.26 -10.24 -20.62
CA SER A 295 -0.82 -11.58 -20.89
C SER A 295 -0.52 -12.59 -19.78
N GLY A 296 0.56 -12.40 -19.03
CA GLY A 296 0.92 -13.15 -17.82
C GLY A 296 0.40 -12.54 -16.54
N ILE A 297 -0.21 -11.37 -16.61
CA ILE A 297 -1.10 -10.78 -15.59
C ILE A 297 -2.51 -11.42 -15.71
N LYS A 298 -2.56 -12.71 -15.73
CA LYS A 298 -3.40 -13.39 -14.76
C LYS A 298 -2.89 -12.85 -13.44
N ASP A 299 -3.75 -12.15 -12.75
CA ASP A 299 -3.39 -11.59 -11.47
C ASP A 299 -2.57 -12.57 -10.66
N SER A 300 -1.27 -12.59 -10.96
CA SER A 300 -0.34 -13.56 -10.37
C SER A 300 -0.26 -13.35 -8.86
N ARG A 301 -0.74 -12.19 -8.40
CA ARG A 301 -0.93 -11.83 -6.99
C ARG A 301 -2.12 -12.53 -6.34
N TYR A 302 -3.15 -12.96 -7.11
CA TYR A 302 -4.30 -13.73 -6.62
C TYR A 302 -4.12 -15.25 -6.78
N ASP A 303 -2.96 -15.69 -7.25
CA ASP A 303 -2.60 -17.09 -7.38
C ASP A 303 -2.12 -17.61 -6.01
N GLU A 304 -2.73 -18.71 -5.52
CA GLU A 304 -2.30 -19.38 -4.28
C GLU A 304 -0.82 -19.74 -4.30
N ALA A 305 -0.26 -20.01 -5.50
CA ALA A 305 1.15 -20.26 -5.73
C ALA A 305 2.02 -18.97 -5.79
N PHE A 306 1.47 -17.78 -5.55
CA PHE A 306 2.24 -16.52 -5.66
C PHE A 306 3.52 -16.57 -4.81
N PHE A 307 3.41 -16.97 -3.56
CA PHE A 307 4.54 -17.12 -2.65
C PHE A 307 5.44 -18.32 -2.92
N GLU A 308 5.03 -19.26 -3.77
CA GLU A 308 5.89 -20.38 -4.18
C GLU A 308 6.90 -19.99 -5.25
N LYS A 309 6.67 -18.86 -5.93
CA LYS A 309 7.57 -18.35 -6.99
C LYS A 309 8.89 -17.89 -6.40
N GLU A 310 10.01 -18.45 -6.86
CA GLU A 310 11.36 -18.10 -6.40
C GLU A 310 11.67 -16.60 -6.50
N THR A 311 11.14 -15.92 -7.51
CA THR A 311 11.31 -14.47 -7.67
C THR A 311 10.57 -13.67 -6.60
N VAL A 312 9.41 -14.15 -6.15
CA VAL A 312 8.64 -13.54 -5.05
C VAL A 312 9.34 -13.80 -3.72
N LYS A 313 9.81 -15.03 -3.47
CA LYS A 313 10.57 -15.39 -2.27
C LYS A 313 11.82 -14.50 -2.10
N LYS A 314 12.57 -14.27 -3.19
CA LYS A 314 13.75 -13.41 -3.17
C LYS A 314 13.41 -11.96 -2.83
N ARG A 315 12.35 -11.39 -3.43
CA ARG A 315 11.90 -10.02 -3.11
C ARG A 315 11.41 -9.91 -1.69
N PHE A 316 10.63 -10.89 -1.26
CA PHE A 316 10.14 -10.98 0.12
C PHE A 316 11.30 -11.00 1.11
N LEU A 317 12.31 -11.86 0.89
CA LEU A 317 13.48 -11.95 1.76
C LEU A 317 14.21 -10.61 1.87
N ARG A 318 14.50 -9.97 0.74
CA ARG A 318 15.15 -8.65 0.69
C ARG A 318 14.36 -7.59 1.48
N PHE A 319 13.05 -7.53 1.23
CA PHE A 319 12.17 -6.60 1.94
C PHE A 319 12.13 -6.89 3.44
N TYR A 320 12.02 -8.17 3.82
CA TYR A 320 11.97 -8.59 5.21
C TYR A 320 13.28 -8.27 5.94
N GLU A 321 14.44 -8.50 5.32
CA GLU A 321 15.74 -8.15 5.88
C GLU A 321 15.85 -6.64 6.11
N ALA A 322 15.43 -5.83 5.15
CA ALA A 322 15.39 -4.37 5.30
C ALA A 322 14.43 -3.92 6.43
N ALA A 323 13.25 -4.54 6.54
CA ALA A 323 12.31 -4.27 7.63
C ALA A 323 12.85 -4.73 9.01
N CYS A 324 13.61 -5.83 9.07
CA CYS A 324 14.28 -6.26 10.29
C CYS A 324 15.36 -5.26 10.72
N ALA A 325 16.15 -4.74 9.79
CA ALA A 325 17.12 -3.68 10.07
C ALA A 325 16.42 -2.43 10.62
N GLN A 326 15.32 -2.00 10.00
CA GLN A 326 14.50 -0.89 10.48
C GLN A 326 13.99 -1.13 11.92
N ALA A 327 13.49 -2.32 12.22
CA ALA A 327 13.05 -2.68 13.57
C ALA A 327 14.19 -2.61 14.60
N THR A 328 15.37 -3.15 14.27
CA THR A 328 16.49 -3.26 15.24
C THR A 328 17.30 -1.98 15.34
N GLU A 329 17.56 -1.30 14.22
CA GLU A 329 18.47 -0.15 14.16
C GLU A 329 17.76 1.18 14.43
N GLU A 330 16.52 1.35 13.95
CA GLU A 330 15.78 2.59 14.11
C GLU A 330 14.84 2.54 15.33
N LEU A 331 14.01 1.50 15.43
CA LEU A 331 13.01 1.37 16.48
C LEU A 331 13.51 0.70 17.77
N LYS A 332 14.69 0.05 17.76
CA LYS A 332 15.26 -0.67 18.88
C LYS A 332 14.33 -1.75 19.46
N ILE A 333 13.67 -2.48 18.56
CA ILE A 333 12.79 -3.59 18.91
C ILE A 333 13.30 -4.90 18.30
N VAL A 334 12.78 -6.02 18.78
CA VAL A 334 13.08 -7.36 18.25
C VAL A 334 12.51 -7.48 16.84
N PRO A 335 13.24 -8.10 15.88
CA PRO A 335 12.73 -8.37 14.54
C PRO A 335 11.35 -9.04 14.54
N PRO A 336 10.42 -8.63 13.67
CA PRO A 336 9.10 -9.21 13.62
C PRO A 336 9.14 -10.65 13.13
N ARG A 337 8.41 -11.55 13.81
CA ARG A 337 8.20 -12.94 13.38
C ARG A 337 6.80 -13.18 12.83
N LYS A 338 5.97 -12.16 12.85
CA LYS A 338 4.60 -12.17 12.35
C LYS A 338 4.39 -10.96 11.46
N ILE A 339 3.86 -11.19 10.27
CA ILE A 339 3.58 -10.13 9.29
C ILE A 339 2.11 -10.17 8.91
N ILE A 340 1.44 -9.04 8.96
CA ILE A 340 0.10 -8.84 8.43
C ILE A 340 0.22 -7.95 7.21
N PHE A 341 -0.24 -8.43 6.05
CA PHE A 341 -0.17 -7.68 4.81
C PHE A 341 -1.50 -7.78 4.02
N GLY A 342 -1.61 -7.08 2.91
CA GLY A 342 -2.73 -7.07 1.98
C GLY A 342 -2.29 -7.33 0.55
N HIS A 343 -2.63 -6.41 -0.38
CA HIS A 343 -2.16 -6.32 -1.75
C HIS A 343 -2.53 -7.47 -2.68
N THR A 344 -2.44 -8.73 -2.22
CA THR A 344 -2.74 -9.89 -3.05
C THR A 344 -4.23 -10.24 -3.09
N HIS A 345 -5.04 -9.63 -2.22
CA HIS A 345 -6.47 -9.91 -2.02
C HIS A 345 -6.79 -11.40 -1.76
N ASP A 346 -5.78 -12.21 -1.41
CA ASP A 346 -5.93 -13.61 -1.05
C ASP A 346 -5.74 -13.78 0.46
N PRO A 347 -6.83 -13.92 1.23
CA PRO A 347 -6.75 -13.91 2.68
C PRO A 347 -6.01 -15.13 3.24
N PHE A 348 -5.05 -14.87 4.14
CA PHE A 348 -4.46 -15.87 5.01
C PHE A 348 -4.89 -15.58 6.44
N PRO A 349 -6.02 -16.17 6.91
CA PRO A 349 -6.60 -15.88 8.22
C PRO A 349 -5.71 -16.36 9.36
N PHE A 350 -5.99 -15.89 10.58
CA PHE A 350 -5.30 -16.35 11.77
C PHE A 350 -5.37 -17.88 11.94
N SER A 351 -6.50 -18.50 11.58
CA SER A 351 -6.70 -19.95 11.67
C SER A 351 -5.89 -20.76 10.64
N LYS A 352 -5.47 -20.14 9.53
CA LYS A 352 -4.71 -20.78 8.44
C LYS A 352 -3.65 -19.83 7.85
N PRO A 353 -2.64 -19.44 8.63
CA PRO A 353 -1.59 -18.57 8.16
C PRO A 353 -0.65 -19.28 7.19
N LEU A 354 0.08 -18.50 6.38
CA LEU A 354 1.21 -19.01 5.64
C LEU A 354 2.44 -19.04 6.56
N VAL A 355 3.09 -20.19 6.70
CA VAL A 355 4.28 -20.35 7.53
C VAL A 355 5.50 -20.57 6.64
N ILE A 356 6.51 -19.73 6.79
CA ILE A 356 7.80 -19.85 6.13
C ILE A 356 8.85 -20.28 7.15
N THR A 357 9.58 -21.35 6.85
CA THR A 357 10.67 -21.89 7.65
C THR A 357 11.98 -21.81 6.86
N LYS A 358 13.10 -22.10 7.51
CA LYS A 358 14.41 -22.21 6.84
C LYS A 358 14.47 -23.33 5.79
N ASP A 359 13.63 -24.35 5.90
CA ASP A 359 13.52 -25.38 4.87
C ASP A 359 12.96 -24.83 3.55
N VAL A 360 12.04 -23.87 3.65
CA VAL A 360 11.43 -23.19 2.48
C VAL A 360 12.31 -22.04 1.97
N LEU A 361 12.94 -21.32 2.89
CA LEU A 361 13.76 -20.15 2.63
C LEU A 361 15.03 -20.20 3.50
N PRO A 362 16.12 -20.88 3.04
CA PRO A 362 17.33 -21.13 3.85
C PRO A 362 18.02 -19.86 4.37
N GLN A 363 17.87 -18.73 3.67
CA GLN A 363 18.47 -17.46 4.05
C GLN A 363 17.69 -16.72 5.14
N LEU A 364 16.56 -17.25 5.59
CA LEU A 364 15.74 -16.62 6.64
C LEU A 364 16.54 -16.45 7.93
N THR A 365 16.53 -15.24 8.49
CA THR A 365 17.27 -14.92 9.74
C THR A 365 16.61 -15.48 11.00
N VAL A 366 15.31 -15.81 10.90
CA VAL A 366 14.53 -16.43 11.98
C VAL A 366 14.18 -17.88 11.66
N GLU A 367 13.95 -18.71 12.67
CA GLU A 367 13.59 -20.12 12.45
C GLU A 367 12.21 -20.28 11.78
N LYS A 368 11.28 -19.40 12.12
CA LYS A 368 9.90 -19.44 11.65
C LYS A 368 9.36 -18.03 11.50
N LEU A 369 8.73 -17.77 10.36
CA LEU A 369 8.00 -16.54 10.06
C LEU A 369 6.56 -16.89 9.72
N THR A 370 5.61 -16.18 10.31
CA THR A 370 4.18 -16.40 10.10
C THR A 370 3.58 -15.19 9.35
N LEU A 371 2.96 -15.46 8.22
CA LEU A 371 2.33 -14.46 7.36
C LEU A 371 0.82 -14.58 7.43
N TYR A 372 0.17 -13.44 7.58
CA TYR A 372 -1.27 -13.25 7.54
C TYR A 372 -1.60 -12.27 6.42
N ASN A 373 -2.68 -12.49 5.69
CA ASN A 373 -3.14 -11.57 4.66
C ASN A 373 -4.58 -11.17 4.93
N ALA A 374 -4.84 -9.87 4.90
CA ALA A 374 -6.16 -9.32 5.17
C ALA A 374 -7.16 -9.50 4.01
N GLY A 375 -6.72 -10.03 2.86
CA GLY A 375 -7.60 -10.17 1.69
C GLY A 375 -7.97 -8.81 1.10
N GLY A 376 -9.14 -8.72 0.47
CA GLY A 376 -9.60 -7.48 -0.17
C GLY A 376 -11.11 -7.39 -0.27
N TRP A 377 -11.62 -6.15 -0.28
CA TRP A 377 -13.05 -5.82 -0.26
C TRP A 377 -13.63 -5.57 -1.66
N LEU A 378 -13.15 -6.31 -2.67
CA LEU A 378 -13.62 -6.21 -4.05
C LEU A 378 -14.56 -7.36 -4.42
N ARG A 379 -15.55 -7.08 -5.30
CA ARG A 379 -16.50 -8.09 -5.82
C ARG A 379 -15.86 -9.04 -6.82
N ASN A 380 -14.87 -8.56 -7.57
CA ASN A 380 -14.28 -9.29 -8.68
C ASN A 380 -13.02 -10.05 -8.23
N GLY A 381 -13.15 -11.36 -8.02
CA GLY A 381 -12.02 -12.26 -7.75
C GLY A 381 -11.52 -12.32 -6.31
N ALA A 382 -12.01 -11.48 -5.42
CA ALA A 382 -11.62 -11.53 -4.01
C ALA A 382 -12.36 -12.65 -3.26
N LYS A 383 -11.60 -13.45 -2.52
CA LYS A 383 -12.14 -14.53 -1.65
C LYS A 383 -12.79 -13.98 -0.37
N GLY A 384 -12.93 -12.67 -0.24
CA GLY A 384 -13.39 -11.95 0.96
C GLY A 384 -12.22 -11.27 1.67
N ALA A 385 -12.50 -10.70 2.82
CA ALA A 385 -11.52 -9.99 3.63
C ALA A 385 -11.50 -10.50 5.06
N GLU A 386 -10.32 -10.40 5.69
CA GLU A 386 -10.13 -10.65 7.12
C GLU A 386 -10.07 -9.32 7.86
N VAL A 387 -10.79 -9.24 8.96
CA VAL A 387 -10.56 -8.22 9.97
C VAL A 387 -9.68 -8.86 11.05
N PHE A 388 -8.44 -8.40 11.18
CA PHE A 388 -7.55 -8.84 12.24
C PHE A 388 -7.76 -8.00 13.49
N PHE A 389 -7.69 -8.65 14.64
CA PHE A 389 -7.85 -8.04 15.95
C PHE A 389 -6.67 -8.36 16.86
N LEU A 390 -6.17 -7.35 17.56
CA LEU A 390 -5.24 -7.50 18.66
C LEU A 390 -5.95 -7.01 19.93
N ASP A 391 -6.07 -7.88 20.92
CA ASP A 391 -6.74 -7.59 22.19
C ASP A 391 -5.81 -6.92 23.21
N ASP A 392 -6.34 -6.65 24.41
CA ASP A 392 -5.60 -6.01 25.51
C ASP A 392 -4.36 -6.79 25.95
N SER A 393 -4.31 -8.09 25.71
CA SER A 393 -3.16 -8.97 25.99
C SER A 393 -2.14 -8.98 24.86
N GLY A 394 -2.48 -8.44 23.68
CA GLY A 394 -1.70 -8.54 22.45
C GLY A 394 -1.91 -9.85 21.71
N THR A 395 -3.00 -10.57 22.02
CA THR A 395 -3.37 -11.81 21.32
C THR A 395 -4.03 -11.47 19.99
N LEU A 396 -3.51 -12.08 18.89
CA LEU A 396 -4.07 -11.92 17.55
C LEU A 396 -5.22 -12.88 17.32
N SER A 397 -6.26 -12.40 16.64
CA SER A 397 -7.36 -13.21 16.09
C SER A 397 -7.82 -12.60 14.76
N SER A 398 -8.65 -13.29 13.99
CA SER A 398 -9.30 -12.71 12.82
C SER A 398 -10.71 -13.24 12.61
N VAL A 399 -11.50 -12.46 11.86
CA VAL A 399 -12.84 -12.83 11.41
C VAL A 399 -12.93 -12.59 9.91
N HIS A 400 -13.44 -13.58 9.18
CA HIS A 400 -13.65 -13.52 7.74
C HIS A 400 -14.99 -12.84 7.41
N ILE A 401 -14.94 -11.82 6.56
CA ILE A 401 -16.12 -11.13 6.01
C ILE A 401 -16.23 -11.46 4.51
N LYS A 402 -17.37 -11.98 4.08
CA LYS A 402 -17.62 -12.40 2.70
C LYS A 402 -18.08 -11.28 1.78
#